data_573125dc6661d187a9d4fb1e84384dc1
#
_entry.id   573125dc6661d187a9d4fb1e84384dc1
#
_cell.length_a   1.000
_cell.length_b   1.000
_cell.length_c   1.000
_cell.angle_alpha   90.00
_cell.angle_beta   90.00
_cell.angle_gamma   90.00
#
_symmetry.space_group_name_H-M   'P 1'
#
loop_
_entity.id
_entity.type
_entity.pdbx_description
1 polymer ?
#
loop_
_entity_poly.entity_id
_entity_poly.type
_entity_poly.pdbx_seq_one_letter_code
_entity_poly.pdbx_strand_id
1 'polypeptide(L)'
;PPDVLGLIDDHWFNFVADFGRLGPDKAQGGKFLILPPGYDGEVPDGYFVYQTNTYGNWVPWRGFQVDGDPAPAVETAKKTFRMYPLSQKDNPPKMNFVNASGIFHNTIHRMDYGIFEEINEVVQAEPSAGQNPEILGIFASIGIKKGQPFNPDARMKKILTEAADVGAATVRTIMSQPRDDIFYFYRLHPSHGKEDYRKGLKVRLCLYRC
;
A
#
# COMPACT_ATOMS: atom_id res chain seq x y z
N PRO A 1 5.64 4.14 -16.69
CA PRO A 1 6.16 3.21 -17.70
C PRO A 1 5.03 2.58 -18.52
N PRO A 2 5.25 2.23 -19.78
CA PRO A 2 4.30 1.42 -20.53
C PRO A 2 4.30 -0.03 -20.04
N ASP A 3 3.23 -0.74 -20.33
CA ASP A 3 3.07 -2.19 -20.08
C ASP A 3 3.43 -2.66 -18.66
N VAL A 4 2.92 -1.95 -17.68
CA VAL A 4 3.03 -2.32 -16.27
C VAL A 4 1.65 -2.60 -15.67
N LEU A 5 1.63 -3.21 -14.50
CA LEU A 5 0.48 -3.27 -13.62
C LEU A 5 0.85 -2.52 -12.34
N GLY A 6 0.23 -1.39 -12.12
CA GLY A 6 0.52 -0.53 -10.98
C GLY A 6 -0.73 0.09 -10.39
N LEU A 7 -0.64 0.47 -9.14
CA LEU A 7 -1.70 1.18 -8.44
C LEU A 7 -1.11 2.28 -7.56
N ILE A 8 -1.95 3.18 -7.13
CA ILE A 8 -1.66 4.23 -6.17
C ILE A 8 -2.63 4.03 -5.02
N ASP A 9 -2.10 3.87 -3.82
CA ASP A 9 -2.86 3.88 -2.58
C ASP A 9 -2.46 5.08 -1.73
N ASP A 10 -3.36 5.55 -0.90
CA ASP A 10 -3.06 6.56 0.11
C ASP A 10 -2.26 5.95 1.29
N HIS A 11 -1.90 6.76 2.28
CA HIS A 11 -1.12 6.28 3.43
C HIS A 11 -1.91 5.31 4.35
N TRP A 12 -3.23 5.26 4.22
CA TRP A 12 -4.11 4.32 4.92
C TRP A 12 -4.44 3.09 4.08
N PHE A 13 -3.75 2.89 2.94
CA PHE A 13 -4.01 1.83 1.95
C PHE A 13 -5.40 1.88 1.33
N ASN A 14 -6.04 3.06 1.29
CA ASN A 14 -7.22 3.23 0.47
C ASN A 14 -6.79 3.39 -0.98
N PHE A 15 -7.51 2.72 -1.87
CA PHE A 15 -7.26 2.80 -3.31
C PHE A 15 -7.49 4.23 -3.83
N VAL A 16 -6.56 4.73 -4.63
CA VAL A 16 -6.63 6.03 -5.30
C VAL A 16 -6.78 5.85 -6.81
N ALA A 17 -5.89 5.10 -7.45
CA ALA A 17 -5.92 4.91 -8.89
C ALA A 17 -5.11 3.69 -9.33
N ASP A 18 -5.49 3.13 -10.47
CA ASP A 18 -4.65 2.21 -11.24
C ASP A 18 -3.85 2.95 -12.32
N PHE A 19 -2.70 2.40 -12.70
CA PHE A 19 -1.96 2.79 -13.90
C PHE A 19 -1.39 1.58 -14.62
N GLY A 20 -1.05 1.77 -15.90
CA GLY A 20 -0.65 0.67 -16.76
C GLY A 20 -1.84 -0.09 -17.33
N ARG A 21 -1.81 -1.42 -17.32
CA ARG A 21 -2.83 -2.27 -17.98
C ARG A 21 -4.26 -2.06 -17.50
N LEU A 22 -4.43 -1.72 -16.23
CA LEU A 22 -5.75 -1.44 -15.64
C LEU A 22 -6.05 0.05 -15.54
N GLY A 23 -5.07 0.90 -15.78
CA GLY A 23 -5.19 2.34 -15.65
C GLY A 23 -5.76 3.04 -16.88
N PRO A 24 -6.06 4.33 -16.76
CA PRO A 24 -6.56 5.15 -17.86
C PRO A 24 -5.56 5.31 -19.01
N ASP A 25 -4.28 5.08 -18.76
CA ASP A 25 -3.21 5.09 -19.75
C ASP A 25 -3.17 3.83 -20.63
N LYS A 26 -4.00 2.81 -20.34
CA LYS A 26 -4.18 1.60 -21.15
C LYS A 26 -2.85 0.97 -21.58
N ALA A 27 -1.94 0.82 -20.66
CA ALA A 27 -0.59 0.28 -20.86
C ALA A 27 0.33 1.11 -21.79
N GLN A 28 -0.08 2.30 -22.20
CA GLN A 28 0.75 3.18 -23.04
C GLN A 28 1.78 3.97 -22.22
N GLY A 29 1.61 3.99 -20.91
CA GLY A 29 2.29 4.94 -20.04
C GLY A 29 1.62 6.32 -20.08
N GLY A 30 1.82 7.09 -19.02
CA GLY A 30 1.18 8.40 -18.89
C GLY A 30 1.83 9.25 -17.81
N LYS A 31 1.37 10.48 -17.71
CA LYS A 31 1.74 11.41 -16.65
C LYS A 31 0.61 11.40 -15.62
N PHE A 32 0.91 10.98 -14.41
CA PHE A 32 -0.02 10.95 -13.28
C PHE A 32 0.37 12.07 -12.33
N LEU A 33 -0.60 12.90 -11.97
CA LEU A 33 -0.43 13.99 -11.01
C LEU A 33 -1.22 13.66 -9.75
N ILE A 34 -0.50 13.49 -8.65
CA ILE A 34 -1.09 13.24 -7.33
C ILE A 34 -1.06 14.56 -6.58
N LEU A 35 -2.23 15.09 -6.30
CA LEU A 35 -2.41 16.34 -5.56
C LEU A 35 -2.56 16.04 -4.06
N PRO A 36 -1.90 16.81 -3.18
CA PRO A 36 -2.05 16.64 -1.74
C PRO A 36 -3.45 17.09 -1.26
N PRO A 37 -3.83 16.74 -0.02
CA PRO A 37 -5.07 17.19 0.59
C PRO A 37 -5.17 18.73 0.58
N GLY A 38 -6.34 19.23 0.14
CA GLY A 38 -6.62 20.67 0.14
C GLY A 38 -5.89 21.48 -0.93
N TYR A 39 -5.28 20.84 -1.91
CA TYR A 39 -4.67 21.56 -3.03
C TYR A 39 -5.74 22.26 -3.87
N ASP A 40 -5.58 23.56 -4.06
CA ASP A 40 -6.47 24.44 -4.84
C ASP A 40 -5.75 25.25 -5.93
N GLY A 41 -4.48 24.88 -6.21
CA GLY A 41 -3.65 25.54 -7.21
C GLY A 41 -3.95 25.09 -8.64
N GLU A 42 -3.20 25.65 -9.58
CA GLU A 42 -3.33 25.31 -11.01
C GLU A 42 -2.93 23.86 -11.29
N VAL A 43 -3.73 23.22 -12.12
CA VAL A 43 -3.50 21.85 -12.60
C VAL A 43 -3.15 21.93 -14.10
N PRO A 44 -1.94 21.57 -14.50
CA PRO A 44 -1.56 21.62 -15.91
C PRO A 44 -2.25 20.52 -16.72
N ASP A 45 -2.50 20.81 -18.01
CA ASP A 45 -3.05 19.85 -18.95
C ASP A 45 -2.11 18.65 -19.21
N GLY A 46 -2.69 17.55 -19.67
CA GLY A 46 -1.95 16.37 -20.12
C GLY A 46 -1.55 15.41 -19.00
N TYR A 47 -2.18 15.51 -17.84
CA TYR A 47 -2.03 14.58 -16.72
C TYR A 47 -3.32 13.83 -16.41
N PHE A 48 -3.19 12.60 -15.95
CA PHE A 48 -4.24 11.92 -15.18
C PHE A 48 -4.13 12.45 -13.75
N VAL A 49 -5.14 13.16 -13.27
CA VAL A 49 -5.10 13.92 -12.02
C VAL A 49 -5.91 13.23 -10.95
N TYR A 50 -5.30 13.04 -9.78
CA TYR A 50 -5.94 12.46 -8.61
C TYR A 50 -5.59 13.29 -7.38
N GLN A 51 -6.61 13.64 -6.59
CA GLN A 51 -6.40 14.28 -5.30
C GLN A 51 -6.52 13.23 -4.21
N THR A 52 -5.51 13.15 -3.34
CA THR A 52 -5.49 12.19 -2.23
C THR A 52 -5.91 12.86 -0.93
N ASN A 53 -6.33 12.05 0.03
CA ASN A 53 -6.71 12.51 1.35
C ASN A 53 -5.53 12.48 2.35
N THR A 54 -4.37 11.99 1.93
CA THR A 54 -3.15 11.91 2.71
C THR A 54 -1.98 12.51 1.96
N TYR A 55 -0.95 12.94 2.68
CA TYR A 55 0.30 13.43 2.09
C TYR A 55 1.18 12.27 1.58
N GLY A 56 1.24 11.18 2.34
CA GLY A 56 1.93 9.97 1.94
C GLY A 56 1.10 9.15 0.95
N ASN A 57 1.78 8.56 -0.03
CA ASN A 57 1.14 7.67 -0.99
C ASN A 57 2.06 6.50 -1.29
N TRP A 58 1.47 5.33 -1.48
CA TRP A 58 2.15 4.12 -1.88
C TRP A 58 1.93 3.89 -3.37
N VAL A 59 3.01 3.68 -4.12
CA VAL A 59 2.96 3.51 -5.59
C VAL A 59 3.66 2.21 -5.98
N PRO A 60 3.08 1.04 -5.68
CA PRO A 60 3.64 -0.23 -6.12
C PRO A 60 3.29 -0.50 -7.59
N TRP A 61 4.22 -1.13 -8.28
CA TRP A 61 3.99 -1.57 -9.65
C TRP A 61 4.90 -2.75 -10.00
N ARG A 62 4.51 -3.48 -11.02
CA ARG A 62 5.28 -4.60 -11.55
C ARG A 62 5.33 -4.53 -13.08
N GLY A 63 6.51 -4.78 -13.63
CA GLY A 63 6.68 -5.12 -15.04
C GLY A 63 6.47 -6.61 -15.27
N PHE A 64 6.28 -6.98 -16.54
CA PHE A 64 6.09 -8.36 -16.94
C PHE A 64 7.39 -8.94 -17.48
N GLN A 65 7.68 -10.17 -17.09
CA GLN A 65 8.81 -10.92 -17.60
C GLN A 65 8.57 -11.31 -19.07
N VAL A 66 9.64 -11.33 -19.85
CA VAL A 66 9.63 -11.86 -21.22
C VAL A 66 10.37 -13.19 -21.19
N ASP A 67 9.66 -14.27 -21.49
CA ASP A 67 10.20 -15.64 -21.44
C ASP A 67 10.89 -16.00 -20.10
N GLY A 68 10.35 -15.46 -19.00
CA GLY A 68 10.90 -15.66 -17.66
C GLY A 68 12.05 -14.71 -17.29
N ASP A 69 12.50 -13.86 -18.20
CA ASP A 69 13.53 -12.86 -17.95
C ASP A 69 12.92 -11.51 -17.50
N PRO A 70 13.27 -10.98 -16.31
CA PRO A 70 12.83 -9.67 -15.85
C PRO A 70 13.61 -8.49 -16.47
N ALA A 71 14.77 -8.73 -17.09
CA ALA A 71 15.65 -7.66 -17.55
C ALA A 71 14.99 -6.67 -18.51
N PRO A 72 14.18 -7.07 -19.52
CA PRO A 72 13.50 -6.13 -20.42
C PRO A 72 12.57 -5.17 -19.67
N ALA A 73 11.82 -5.67 -18.68
CA ALA A 73 10.93 -4.84 -17.87
C ALA A 73 11.72 -3.85 -16.99
N VAL A 74 12.82 -4.30 -16.39
CA VAL A 74 13.71 -3.46 -15.57
C VAL A 74 14.31 -2.33 -16.42
N GLU A 75 14.81 -2.62 -17.62
CA GLU A 75 15.38 -1.61 -18.51
C GLU A 75 14.31 -0.61 -18.98
N THR A 76 13.11 -1.08 -19.32
CA THR A 76 11.98 -0.19 -19.66
C THR A 76 11.65 0.74 -18.50
N ALA A 77 11.59 0.20 -17.27
CA ALA A 77 11.33 1.00 -16.08
C ALA A 77 12.40 2.07 -15.86
N LYS A 78 13.67 1.72 -15.90
CA LYS A 78 14.79 2.67 -15.75
C LYS A 78 14.75 3.78 -16.79
N LYS A 79 14.35 3.49 -18.01
CA LYS A 79 14.24 4.47 -19.08
C LYS A 79 13.05 5.41 -18.93
N THR A 80 11.90 4.90 -18.50
CA THR A 80 10.61 5.59 -18.63
C THR A 80 10.03 6.07 -17.31
N PHE A 81 10.31 5.39 -16.17
CA PHE A 81 9.76 5.80 -14.88
C PHE A 81 10.44 7.07 -14.37
N ARG A 82 9.61 8.05 -13.99
CA ARG A 82 10.05 9.30 -13.35
C ARG A 82 9.06 9.66 -12.25
N MET A 83 9.59 10.09 -11.11
CA MET A 83 8.82 10.66 -9.99
C MET A 83 9.52 11.94 -9.55
N TYR A 84 8.79 13.03 -9.53
CA TYR A 84 9.35 14.36 -9.22
C TYR A 84 8.22 15.31 -8.80
N PRO A 85 8.53 16.37 -8.01
CA PRO A 85 7.57 17.42 -7.72
C PRO A 85 7.12 18.15 -8.99
N LEU A 86 5.86 18.59 -9.04
CA LEU A 86 5.31 19.31 -10.20
C LEU A 86 6.13 20.52 -10.60
N SER A 87 6.75 21.22 -9.64
CA SER A 87 7.66 22.35 -9.88
C SER A 87 8.87 22.01 -10.75
N GLN A 88 9.19 20.72 -10.89
CA GLN A 88 10.32 20.24 -11.70
C GLN A 88 9.88 19.60 -13.03
N LYS A 89 8.62 19.81 -13.44
CA LYS A 89 8.04 19.17 -14.63
C LYS A 89 8.78 19.47 -15.94
N ASP A 90 9.39 20.64 -16.05
CA ASP A 90 10.10 21.09 -17.27
C ASP A 90 11.55 20.58 -17.33
N ASN A 91 12.13 20.20 -16.18
CA ASN A 91 13.45 19.60 -16.08
C ASN A 91 13.48 18.51 -14.97
N PRO A 92 12.83 17.36 -15.20
CA PRO A 92 12.75 16.30 -14.22
C PRO A 92 14.12 15.74 -13.83
N PRO A 93 14.39 15.53 -12.54
CA PRO A 93 15.66 14.98 -12.09
C PRO A 93 15.85 13.53 -12.59
N LYS A 94 17.10 13.13 -12.66
CA LYS A 94 17.44 11.72 -12.93
C LYS A 94 16.99 10.85 -11.75
N MET A 95 16.32 9.74 -12.07
CA MET A 95 15.93 8.76 -11.04
C MET A 95 17.14 7.99 -10.54
N ASN A 96 17.18 7.80 -9.22
CA ASN A 96 18.09 6.88 -8.56
C ASN A 96 17.35 5.57 -8.24
N PHE A 97 17.71 4.49 -8.95
CA PHE A 97 17.13 3.17 -8.71
C PHE A 97 18.04 2.37 -7.79
N VAL A 98 17.51 1.95 -6.65
CA VAL A 98 18.20 1.06 -5.72
C VAL A 98 17.86 -0.39 -6.08
N ASN A 99 18.89 -1.19 -6.35
CA ASN A 99 18.68 -2.62 -6.58
C ASN A 99 18.55 -3.35 -5.23
N ALA A 100 17.35 -3.82 -4.95
CA ALA A 100 17.03 -4.61 -3.76
C ALA A 100 16.91 -6.13 -4.05
N SER A 101 17.30 -6.59 -5.25
CA SER A 101 17.25 -8.01 -5.61
C SER A 101 18.20 -8.81 -4.71
N GLY A 102 17.70 -9.91 -4.17
CA GLY A 102 18.48 -10.77 -3.25
C GLY A 102 18.64 -10.22 -1.83
N ILE A 103 18.14 -9.01 -1.54
CA ILE A 103 18.12 -8.48 -0.18
C ILE A 103 16.78 -8.86 0.46
N PHE A 104 16.86 -9.53 1.60
CA PHE A 104 15.64 -9.85 2.36
C PHE A 104 15.02 -8.56 2.93
N HIS A 105 13.77 -8.34 2.60
CA HIS A 105 12.95 -7.26 3.16
C HIS A 105 11.75 -7.84 3.89
N ASN A 106 11.55 -7.43 5.12
CA ASN A 106 10.32 -7.72 5.83
C ASN A 106 9.26 -6.70 5.39
N THR A 107 8.23 -7.17 4.68
CA THR A 107 7.10 -6.36 4.23
C THR A 107 5.84 -6.56 5.09
N ILE A 108 5.96 -7.30 6.19
CA ILE A 108 4.87 -7.53 7.12
C ILE A 108 4.89 -6.41 8.16
N HIS A 109 3.76 -5.77 8.40
CA HIS A 109 3.59 -4.83 9.50
C HIS A 109 3.93 -5.47 10.84
N ARG A 110 4.33 -4.67 11.80
CA ARG A 110 4.58 -5.14 13.15
C ARG A 110 3.31 -5.79 13.71
N MET A 111 3.50 -6.94 14.35
CA MET A 111 2.42 -7.71 15.00
C MET A 111 2.65 -7.77 16.51
N ASP A 112 3.41 -6.84 17.05
CA ASP A 112 3.70 -6.64 18.46
C ASP A 112 3.21 -5.24 18.89
N TYR A 113 3.53 -4.83 20.11
CA TYR A 113 3.20 -3.51 20.62
C TYR A 113 3.59 -2.37 19.66
N GLY A 114 4.66 -2.51 18.89
CA GLY A 114 5.14 -1.47 17.96
C GLY A 114 4.14 -1.10 16.87
N ILE A 115 3.11 -1.91 16.59
CA ILE A 115 2.04 -1.53 15.65
C ILE A 115 1.33 -0.24 16.09
N PHE A 116 1.17 -0.01 17.39
CA PHE A 116 0.53 1.20 17.90
C PHE A 116 1.43 2.43 17.76
N GLU A 117 2.73 2.24 17.80
CA GLU A 117 3.71 3.29 17.53
C GLU A 117 3.68 3.68 16.05
N GLU A 118 3.66 2.70 15.14
CA GLU A 118 3.50 2.92 13.68
C GLU A 118 2.17 3.63 13.36
N ILE A 119 1.05 3.18 13.95
CA ILE A 119 -0.25 3.87 13.79
C ILE A 119 -0.16 5.32 14.27
N ASN A 120 0.48 5.56 15.42
CA ASN A 120 0.65 6.90 15.94
C ASN A 120 1.47 7.78 14.98
N GLU A 121 2.55 7.26 14.39
CA GLU A 121 3.35 8.00 13.40
C GLU A 121 2.47 8.47 12.23
N VAL A 122 1.64 7.58 11.68
CA VAL A 122 0.73 7.92 10.57
C VAL A 122 -0.32 8.94 11.01
N VAL A 123 -0.94 8.76 12.20
CA VAL A 123 -1.90 9.72 12.76
C VAL A 123 -1.26 11.10 12.95
N GLN A 124 0.01 11.17 13.37
CA GLN A 124 0.71 12.44 13.51
C GLN A 124 1.10 13.06 12.16
N ALA A 125 1.43 12.27 11.16
CA ALA A 125 1.84 12.77 9.85
C ALA A 125 0.66 13.25 9.01
N GLU A 126 -0.44 12.48 8.97
CA GLU A 126 -1.53 12.65 8.01
C GLU A 126 -2.67 13.54 8.52
N PRO A 127 -3.44 14.21 7.63
CA PRO A 127 -4.63 14.94 8.02
C PRO A 127 -5.69 14.01 8.62
N SER A 128 -6.35 14.46 9.69
CA SER A 128 -7.44 13.69 10.30
C SER A 128 -8.62 13.46 9.35
N ALA A 129 -8.86 14.37 8.41
CA ALA A 129 -9.89 14.23 7.39
C ALA A 129 -9.58 13.10 6.37
N GLY A 130 -8.34 12.59 6.32
CA GLY A 130 -7.93 11.48 5.48
C GLY A 130 -8.33 10.10 6.00
N GLN A 131 -8.87 10.02 7.23
CA GLN A 131 -9.27 8.76 7.84
C GLN A 131 -10.71 8.82 8.34
N ASN A 132 -11.37 7.65 8.39
CA ASN A 132 -12.70 7.52 8.95
C ASN A 132 -12.72 8.00 10.42
N PRO A 133 -13.65 8.91 10.80
CA PRO A 133 -13.77 9.43 12.17
C PRO A 133 -13.97 8.33 13.23
N GLU A 134 -14.66 7.24 12.90
CA GLU A 134 -14.86 6.11 13.82
C GLU A 134 -13.52 5.40 14.13
N ILE A 135 -12.69 5.20 13.11
CA ILE A 135 -11.36 4.61 13.29
C ILE A 135 -10.48 5.54 14.13
N LEU A 136 -10.51 6.84 13.84
CA LEU A 136 -9.77 7.83 14.66
C LEU A 136 -10.30 7.86 16.10
N GLY A 137 -11.61 7.67 16.31
CA GLY A 137 -12.21 7.53 17.64
C GLY A 137 -11.70 6.29 18.40
N ILE A 138 -11.56 5.17 17.70
CA ILE A 138 -10.96 3.95 18.26
C ILE A 138 -9.50 4.21 18.65
N PHE A 139 -8.70 4.82 17.80
CA PHE A 139 -7.32 5.18 18.12
C PHE A 139 -7.26 6.15 19.32
N ALA A 140 -8.15 7.13 19.36
CA ALA A 140 -8.24 8.07 20.46
C ALA A 140 -8.57 7.40 21.80
N SER A 141 -9.36 6.33 21.81
CA SER A 141 -9.73 5.58 23.02
C SER A 141 -8.53 4.90 23.71
N ILE A 142 -7.47 4.61 22.94
CA ILE A 142 -6.22 4.04 23.46
C ILE A 142 -5.10 5.07 23.61
N GLY A 143 -5.42 6.38 23.41
CA GLY A 143 -4.49 7.48 23.59
C GLY A 143 -3.74 7.96 22.34
N ILE A 144 -4.03 7.40 21.16
CA ILE A 144 -3.45 7.85 19.89
C ILE A 144 -4.32 8.98 19.33
N LYS A 145 -3.84 10.23 19.40
CA LYS A 145 -4.57 11.42 18.96
C LYS A 145 -3.64 12.37 18.22
N LYS A 146 -4.12 12.95 17.13
CA LYS A 146 -3.40 13.97 16.36
C LYS A 146 -2.97 15.13 17.27
N GLY A 147 -1.71 15.53 17.18
CA GLY A 147 -1.13 16.64 17.95
C GLY A 147 -0.85 16.32 19.43
N GLN A 148 -1.00 15.08 19.86
CA GLN A 148 -0.70 14.65 21.22
C GLN A 148 0.35 13.54 21.22
N PRO A 149 1.28 13.51 22.19
CA PRO A 149 2.24 12.42 22.30
C PRO A 149 1.53 11.13 22.73
N PHE A 150 1.87 10.02 22.08
CA PHE A 150 1.42 8.68 22.48
C PHE A 150 2.35 8.17 23.60
N ASN A 151 1.88 8.23 24.83
CA ASN A 151 2.67 7.84 26.01
C ASN A 151 1.80 7.03 26.98
N PRO A 152 1.47 5.77 26.65
CA PRO A 152 0.66 4.91 27.52
C PRO A 152 1.41 4.58 28.81
N ASP A 153 0.67 4.56 29.95
CA ASP A 153 1.21 4.07 31.21
C ASP A 153 1.54 2.57 31.17
N ALA A 154 2.19 2.06 32.22
CA ALA A 154 2.62 0.67 32.28
C ALA A 154 1.44 -0.32 32.17
N ARG A 155 0.26 0.03 32.74
CA ARG A 155 -0.94 -0.77 32.65
C ARG A 155 -1.46 -0.82 31.21
N MET A 156 -1.60 0.34 30.55
CA MET A 156 -2.06 0.43 29.16
C MET A 156 -1.08 -0.26 28.21
N LYS A 157 0.22 -0.07 28.41
CA LYS A 157 1.23 -0.74 27.60
C LYS A 157 1.13 -2.25 27.65
N LYS A 158 0.86 -2.82 28.84
CA LYS A 158 0.62 -4.27 28.98
C LYS A 158 -0.63 -4.70 28.22
N ILE A 159 -1.74 -3.97 28.36
CA ILE A 159 -3.00 -4.26 27.63
C ILE A 159 -2.78 -4.22 26.13
N LEU A 160 -2.10 -3.20 25.61
CA LEU A 160 -1.82 -3.06 24.18
C LEU A 160 -0.91 -4.17 23.65
N THR A 161 0.07 -4.62 24.45
CA THR A 161 0.92 -5.75 24.08
C THR A 161 0.09 -7.03 23.92
N GLU A 162 -0.77 -7.34 24.90
CA GLU A 162 -1.67 -8.50 24.83
C GLU A 162 -2.66 -8.35 23.65
N ALA A 163 -3.18 -7.15 23.40
CA ALA A 163 -4.09 -6.86 22.28
C ALA A 163 -3.42 -7.07 20.92
N ALA A 164 -2.14 -6.71 20.77
CA ALA A 164 -1.39 -6.97 19.55
C ALA A 164 -1.26 -8.47 19.27
N ASP A 165 -0.93 -9.28 20.26
CA ASP A 165 -0.83 -10.74 20.13
C ASP A 165 -2.17 -11.36 19.71
N VAL A 166 -3.26 -10.97 20.38
CA VAL A 166 -4.62 -11.42 20.06
C VAL A 166 -5.02 -10.97 18.65
N GLY A 167 -4.75 -9.72 18.30
CA GLY A 167 -5.02 -9.17 16.97
C GLY A 167 -4.30 -9.95 15.88
N ALA A 168 -3.01 -10.20 16.08
CA ALA A 168 -2.19 -10.96 15.14
C ALA A 168 -2.71 -12.40 14.94
N ALA A 169 -3.09 -13.07 16.03
CA ALA A 169 -3.70 -14.41 15.97
C ALA A 169 -5.05 -14.39 15.25
N THR A 170 -5.87 -13.37 15.51
CA THR A 170 -7.20 -13.19 14.90
C THR A 170 -7.07 -12.98 13.39
N VAL A 171 -6.19 -12.09 12.93
CA VAL A 171 -5.94 -11.84 11.50
C VAL A 171 -5.51 -13.12 10.80
N ARG A 172 -4.56 -13.87 11.37
CA ARG A 172 -4.13 -15.16 10.79
C ARG A 172 -5.29 -16.15 10.69
N THR A 173 -6.15 -16.22 11.69
CA THR A 173 -7.32 -17.10 11.68
C THR A 173 -8.32 -16.69 10.60
N ILE A 174 -8.67 -15.41 10.51
CA ILE A 174 -9.58 -14.89 9.48
C ILE A 174 -9.03 -15.16 8.08
N MET A 175 -7.73 -14.97 7.87
CA MET A 175 -7.08 -15.24 6.57
C MET A 175 -7.07 -16.73 6.20
N SER A 176 -6.96 -17.63 7.18
CA SER A 176 -6.89 -19.07 6.94
C SER A 176 -8.25 -19.76 6.97
N GLN A 177 -9.20 -19.22 7.72
CA GLN A 177 -10.55 -19.75 7.93
C GLN A 177 -11.58 -18.62 7.93
N PRO A 178 -11.80 -17.96 6.83
CA PRO A 178 -12.78 -16.88 6.75
C PRO A 178 -14.19 -17.42 6.98
N ARG A 179 -15.03 -16.63 7.63
CA ARG A 179 -16.41 -17.01 8.01
C ARG A 179 -17.33 -17.15 6.81
N ASP A 180 -17.13 -16.33 5.79
CA ASP A 180 -17.95 -16.26 4.59
C ASP A 180 -17.13 -16.44 3.33
N ASP A 181 -17.63 -17.22 2.39
CA ASP A 181 -17.04 -17.39 1.05
C ASP A 181 -17.02 -16.09 0.23
N ILE A 182 -17.70 -15.03 0.68
CA ILE A 182 -17.83 -13.73 -0.02
C ILE A 182 -16.59 -12.85 0.14
N PHE A 183 -15.82 -12.99 1.23
CA PHE A 183 -14.62 -12.18 1.52
C PHE A 183 -13.35 -12.69 0.85
N TYR A 184 -13.47 -13.57 -0.12
CA TYR A 184 -12.33 -14.05 -0.88
C TYR A 184 -11.98 -13.08 -2.01
N PHE A 185 -10.92 -12.37 -1.87
CA PHE A 185 -10.21 -11.75 -2.99
C PHE A 185 -9.80 -12.78 -4.08
N TYR A 186 -10.06 -14.05 -3.83
CA TYR A 186 -9.68 -15.20 -4.66
C TYR A 186 -10.78 -16.24 -4.70
N ARG A 187 -12.00 -15.82 -5.02
CA ARG A 187 -12.93 -16.79 -5.57
C ARG A 187 -12.35 -17.21 -6.91
N LEU A 188 -11.47 -18.19 -6.85
CA LEU A 188 -11.07 -18.90 -8.04
C LEU A 188 -12.34 -19.27 -8.80
N HIS A 189 -12.28 -19.13 -10.12
CA HIS A 189 -13.32 -19.50 -11.06
C HIS A 189 -14.08 -20.74 -10.55
N PRO A 190 -15.41 -20.83 -10.72
CA PRO A 190 -16.24 -21.94 -10.22
C PRO A 190 -15.79 -23.35 -10.59
N SER A 191 -14.87 -23.48 -11.55
CA SER A 191 -14.26 -24.74 -11.98
C SER A 191 -13.16 -25.28 -11.06
N HIS A 192 -12.71 -24.52 -10.05
CA HIS A 192 -11.68 -24.96 -9.11
C HIS A 192 -12.32 -25.35 -7.78
N GLY A 193 -12.31 -26.64 -7.48
CA GLY A 193 -12.88 -27.20 -6.25
C GLY A 193 -12.17 -26.73 -4.97
N LYS A 194 -12.81 -26.96 -3.82
CA LYS A 194 -12.31 -26.58 -2.48
C LYS A 194 -10.87 -27.05 -2.17
N GLU A 195 -10.39 -28.10 -2.82
CA GLU A 195 -9.02 -28.62 -2.65
C GLU A 195 -7.95 -27.70 -3.27
N ASP A 196 -8.25 -27.08 -4.41
CA ASP A 196 -7.29 -26.19 -5.09
C ASP A 196 -7.09 -24.87 -4.36
N TYR A 197 -8.09 -24.44 -3.59
CA TYR A 197 -7.99 -23.28 -2.72
C TYR A 197 -6.90 -23.44 -1.64
N ARG A 198 -6.85 -24.60 -0.97
CA ARG A 198 -5.81 -24.85 0.05
C ARG A 198 -4.41 -24.95 -0.56
N LYS A 199 -4.29 -25.44 -1.78
CA LYS A 199 -3.03 -25.49 -2.53
C LYS A 199 -2.59 -24.09 -2.96
N GLY A 200 -3.51 -23.26 -3.45
CA GLY A 200 -3.25 -21.87 -3.81
C GLY A 200 -2.80 -21.02 -2.62
N LEU A 201 -3.40 -21.20 -1.45
CA LEU A 201 -3.00 -20.50 -0.23
C LEU A 201 -1.60 -20.92 0.26
N LYS A 202 -1.26 -22.22 0.15
CA LYS A 202 0.09 -22.72 0.47
C LYS A 202 1.16 -22.12 -0.44
N VAL A 203 0.90 -22.00 -1.71
CA VAL A 203 1.81 -21.40 -2.70
C VAL A 203 2.00 -19.90 -2.43
N ARG A 204 0.97 -19.19 -1.96
CA ARG A 204 1.07 -17.76 -1.65
C ARG A 204 1.75 -17.44 -0.32
N LEU A 205 1.56 -18.25 0.70
CA LEU A 205 2.33 -18.14 1.93
C LEU A 205 3.83 -18.37 1.68
N CYS A 206 4.19 -19.18 0.69
CA CYS A 206 5.58 -19.31 0.23
C CYS A 206 6.10 -18.10 -0.55
N LEU A 207 5.26 -17.41 -1.33
CA LEU A 207 5.65 -16.19 -2.06
C LEU A 207 5.89 -14.98 -1.14
N TYR A 208 5.30 -14.98 0.06
CA TYR A 208 5.61 -14.00 1.11
C TYR A 208 6.82 -14.39 1.99
N ARG A 209 7.41 -15.56 1.76
CA ARG A 209 8.62 -16.05 2.45
C ARG A 209 9.87 -16.09 1.55
N CYS A 210 9.76 -15.64 0.31
CA CYS A 210 10.89 -15.55 -0.60
C CYS A 210 11.32 -14.10 -0.80
#